data_cec26deb9a156b56f08a0a06214d9936
#
_entry.id   cec26deb9a156b56f08a0a06214d9936
#
_cell.length_a   1.000
_cell.length_b   1.000
_cell.length_c   1.000
_cell.angle_alpha   90.00
_cell.angle_beta   90.00
_cell.angle_gamma   90.00
#
_symmetry.space_group_name_H-M   'P 1'
#
loop_
_entity.id
_entity.type
_entity.pdbx_description
1 polymer ?
#
loop_
_entity_poly.entity_id
_entity_poly.type
_entity_poly.pdbx_seq_one_letter_code
_entity_poly.pdbx_strand_id
1 'polypeptide(L)'
;MINPPSFPIAAMPTKRKVMVLAAFFGTMIFILGYFILLELLDRTLRDRVRTERITGGRVLGAFPAPGKFRFRSYTKACRQVASQYLGNAVLNYFKPGKPNVINLLSTDTGTGKSFLGEQLKTYFEEIGLNVRLVTYHQDFTVERKNYLLAQSHKDFIPVWDRKPDGEPETGREDVVIIEHPSLSTCTVSKALLQEASVNIVVARANQVWKDTDQILFDKVREQAGETPVMLYLNMARREVVESFTGMLPPYTPLRKRLFRFYQFGLTSSGK
;
A
#
# COMPACT_ATOMS: atom_id res chain seq x y z
N MET A 1 -27.60 -80.03 -20.47
CA MET A 1 -27.09 -79.37 -21.68
C MET A 1 -26.27 -78.13 -21.24
N ILE A 2 -24.95 -78.24 -21.47
CA ILE A 2 -24.03 -77.13 -21.13
C ILE A 2 -23.99 -76.20 -22.35
N ASN A 3 -24.45 -74.99 -22.22
CA ASN A 3 -24.36 -73.99 -23.30
C ASN A 3 -22.88 -73.77 -23.64
N PRO A 4 -22.46 -73.87 -24.91
CA PRO A 4 -21.12 -73.54 -25.29
C PRO A 4 -20.83 -72.06 -25.03
N PRO A 5 -19.59 -71.67 -24.66
CA PRO A 5 -19.24 -70.31 -24.43
C PRO A 5 -19.43 -69.46 -25.70
N SER A 6 -20.33 -68.49 -25.67
CA SER A 6 -20.58 -67.53 -26.77
C SER A 6 -19.52 -66.43 -26.75
N PHE A 7 -18.66 -66.38 -27.72
CA PHE A 7 -17.73 -65.28 -27.92
C PHE A 7 -18.44 -64.17 -28.74
N PRO A 8 -18.34 -62.91 -28.34
CA PRO A 8 -18.91 -61.84 -29.17
C PRO A 8 -18.19 -61.75 -30.52
N ILE A 9 -18.95 -61.88 -31.61
CA ILE A 9 -18.48 -61.87 -33.00
C ILE A 9 -17.93 -60.50 -33.42
N ALA A 10 -18.27 -59.43 -32.73
CA ALA A 10 -17.78 -58.09 -32.99
C ALA A 10 -17.15 -57.50 -31.71
N ALA A 11 -16.00 -56.84 -31.88
CA ALA A 11 -15.38 -56.14 -30.79
C ALA A 11 -16.32 -55.03 -30.23
N MET A 12 -16.65 -55.08 -28.93
CA MET A 12 -17.47 -54.04 -28.32
C MET A 12 -16.78 -52.68 -28.51
N PRO A 13 -17.50 -51.66 -29.00
CA PRO A 13 -16.91 -50.34 -29.14
C PRO A 13 -16.48 -49.80 -27.78
N THR A 14 -15.17 -49.75 -27.57
CA THR A 14 -14.63 -49.27 -26.31
C THR A 14 -14.84 -47.75 -26.22
N LYS A 15 -15.46 -47.27 -25.14
CA LYS A 15 -15.68 -45.84 -24.87
C LYS A 15 -14.37 -45.10 -24.46
N ARG A 16 -13.18 -45.63 -24.85
CA ARG A 16 -11.87 -45.08 -24.50
C ARG A 16 -11.73 -43.59 -24.83
N LYS A 17 -12.19 -43.18 -26.02
CA LYS A 17 -12.14 -41.76 -26.45
C LYS A 17 -12.95 -40.83 -25.51
N VAL A 18 -14.12 -41.31 -25.11
CA VAL A 18 -14.99 -40.54 -24.19
C VAL A 18 -14.39 -40.48 -22.79
N MET A 19 -13.77 -41.58 -22.32
CA MET A 19 -13.08 -41.61 -21.02
C MET A 19 -11.86 -40.66 -20.98
N VAL A 20 -11.06 -40.64 -22.06
CA VAL A 20 -9.91 -39.74 -22.18
C VAL A 20 -10.37 -38.28 -22.22
N LEU A 21 -11.43 -38.00 -22.98
CA LEU A 21 -11.99 -36.64 -23.06
C LEU A 21 -12.56 -36.19 -21.71
N ALA A 22 -13.28 -37.07 -21.02
CA ALA A 22 -13.83 -36.80 -19.69
C ALA A 22 -12.72 -36.58 -18.65
N ALA A 23 -11.65 -37.37 -18.70
CA ALA A 23 -10.49 -37.20 -17.83
C ALA A 23 -9.78 -35.84 -18.09
N PHE A 24 -9.61 -35.46 -19.37
CA PHE A 24 -9.00 -34.20 -19.75
C PHE A 24 -9.82 -33.00 -19.24
N PHE A 25 -11.11 -32.97 -19.48
CA PHE A 25 -11.97 -31.87 -18.99
C PHE A 25 -12.08 -31.86 -17.47
N GLY A 26 -12.17 -33.03 -16.83
CA GLY A 26 -12.18 -33.15 -15.37
C GLY A 26 -10.91 -32.59 -14.75
N THR A 27 -9.74 -32.92 -15.29
CA THR A 27 -8.44 -32.38 -14.83
C THR A 27 -8.38 -30.87 -15.05
N MET A 28 -8.83 -30.38 -16.20
CA MET A 28 -8.84 -28.94 -16.49
C MET A 28 -9.74 -28.16 -15.51
N ILE A 29 -10.92 -28.66 -15.23
CA ILE A 29 -11.85 -28.04 -14.26
C ILE A 29 -11.25 -28.07 -12.85
N PHE A 30 -10.62 -29.17 -12.45
CA PHE A 30 -9.95 -29.29 -11.14
C PHE A 30 -8.81 -28.29 -10.99
N ILE A 31 -7.95 -28.15 -12.02
CA ILE A 31 -6.84 -27.19 -12.01
C ILE A 31 -7.38 -25.75 -11.95
N LEU A 32 -8.38 -25.41 -12.77
CA LEU A 32 -9.01 -24.08 -12.75
C LEU A 32 -9.65 -23.79 -11.38
N GLY A 33 -10.40 -24.74 -10.83
CA GLY A 33 -11.02 -24.64 -9.51
C GLY A 33 -9.99 -24.41 -8.41
N TYR A 34 -8.86 -25.13 -8.46
CA TYR A 34 -7.77 -24.94 -7.53
C TYR A 34 -7.16 -23.51 -7.60
N PHE A 35 -6.89 -22.99 -8.79
CA PHE A 35 -6.38 -21.63 -8.94
C PHE A 35 -7.39 -20.55 -8.51
N ILE A 36 -8.68 -20.76 -8.80
CA ILE A 36 -9.73 -19.86 -8.32
C ILE A 36 -9.81 -19.87 -6.80
N LEU A 37 -9.70 -21.04 -6.17
CA LEU A 37 -9.70 -21.16 -4.72
C LEU A 37 -8.50 -20.45 -4.10
N LEU A 38 -7.30 -20.61 -4.65
CA LEU A 38 -6.12 -19.89 -4.20
C LEU A 38 -6.30 -18.37 -4.30
N GLU A 39 -6.88 -17.86 -5.38
CA GLU A 39 -7.12 -16.43 -5.57
C GLU A 39 -8.17 -15.89 -4.60
N LEU A 40 -9.21 -16.66 -4.28
CA LEU A 40 -10.24 -16.29 -3.30
C LEU A 40 -9.69 -16.24 -1.86
N LEU A 41 -8.77 -17.14 -1.53
CA LEU A 41 -8.13 -17.21 -0.20
C LEU A 41 -6.99 -16.21 -0.03
N ASP A 42 -6.47 -15.66 -1.13
CA ASP A 42 -5.37 -14.70 -1.08
C ASP A 42 -5.85 -13.33 -0.55
N ARG A 43 -5.44 -12.96 0.67
CA ARG A 43 -5.73 -11.67 1.31
C ARG A 43 -4.58 -10.67 1.18
N THR A 44 -3.70 -10.80 0.18
CA THR A 44 -2.61 -9.84 -0.02
C THR A 44 -3.14 -8.52 -0.60
N LEU A 45 -2.50 -7.42 -0.20
CA LEU A 45 -2.82 -6.06 -0.66
C LEU A 45 -2.22 -5.78 -2.06
N ARG A 46 -2.38 -6.74 -2.98
CA ARG A 46 -1.67 -6.79 -4.25
C ARG A 46 -1.93 -5.60 -5.18
N ASP A 47 -3.15 -5.07 -5.18
CA ASP A 47 -3.55 -3.98 -6.06
C ASP A 47 -4.53 -3.02 -5.36
N ARG A 48 -4.81 -1.87 -5.99
CA ARG A 48 -5.67 -0.83 -5.44
C ARG A 48 -7.08 -1.32 -5.12
N VAL A 49 -7.75 -1.89 -6.12
CA VAL A 49 -9.19 -2.27 -5.99
C VAL A 49 -9.37 -3.32 -4.91
N ARG A 50 -8.46 -4.30 -4.89
CA ARG A 50 -8.47 -5.35 -3.88
C ARG A 50 -8.19 -4.80 -2.48
N THR A 51 -7.20 -3.91 -2.35
CA THR A 51 -6.87 -3.27 -1.07
C THR A 51 -8.07 -2.48 -0.54
N GLU A 52 -8.68 -1.63 -1.37
CA GLU A 52 -9.86 -0.85 -0.98
C GLU A 52 -11.04 -1.73 -0.59
N ARG A 53 -11.21 -2.89 -1.25
CA ARG A 53 -12.25 -3.87 -0.93
C ARG A 53 -12.00 -4.58 0.40
N ILE A 54 -10.75 -5.02 0.65
CA ILE A 54 -10.39 -5.77 1.86
C ILE A 54 -10.40 -4.86 3.09
N THR A 55 -9.85 -3.64 2.97
CA THR A 55 -9.63 -2.73 4.10
C THR A 55 -10.78 -1.73 4.32
N GLY A 56 -11.62 -1.52 3.30
CA GLY A 56 -12.63 -0.44 3.30
C GLY A 56 -12.02 0.98 3.32
N GLY A 57 -10.69 1.11 3.16
CA GLY A 57 -9.98 2.38 3.14
C GLY A 57 -9.61 2.81 1.71
N ARG A 58 -9.45 4.11 1.49
CA ARG A 58 -8.99 4.65 0.20
C ARG A 58 -7.47 4.54 0.09
N VAL A 59 -6.99 4.07 -1.06
CA VAL A 59 -5.57 4.00 -1.36
C VAL A 59 -5.12 5.30 -2.03
N LEU A 60 -4.21 6.03 -1.38
CA LEU A 60 -3.65 7.29 -1.86
C LEU A 60 -2.69 7.09 -3.04
N GLY A 61 -1.92 6.00 -3.01
CA GLY A 61 -0.93 5.69 -4.02
C GLY A 61 -0.13 4.44 -3.70
N ALA A 62 0.86 4.18 -4.55
CA ALA A 62 1.75 3.04 -4.38
C ALA A 62 3.19 3.39 -4.72
N PHE A 63 4.15 2.75 -4.02
CA PHE A 63 5.58 2.91 -4.26
C PHE A 63 6.18 1.60 -4.81
N PRO A 64 7.00 1.67 -5.86
CA PRO A 64 7.52 0.48 -6.51
C PRO A 64 8.51 -0.28 -5.62
N ALA A 65 8.42 -1.60 -5.66
CA ALA A 65 9.42 -2.47 -5.05
C ALA A 65 10.82 -2.18 -5.61
N PRO A 66 11.89 -2.40 -4.82
CA PRO A 66 13.24 -2.28 -5.31
C PRO A 66 13.46 -3.23 -6.49
N GLY A 67 13.87 -2.69 -7.64
CA GLY A 67 14.11 -3.48 -8.85
C GLY A 67 15.29 -4.42 -8.69
N LYS A 68 15.24 -5.57 -9.38
CA LYS A 68 16.37 -6.49 -9.49
C LYS A 68 17.57 -5.77 -10.14
N PHE A 69 18.77 -6.15 -9.79
CA PHE A 69 20.07 -5.50 -10.09
C PHE A 69 20.27 -4.96 -11.53
N ARG A 70 19.62 -5.57 -12.51
CA ARG A 70 19.82 -5.30 -13.94
C ARG A 70 19.23 -3.97 -14.45
N PHE A 71 18.35 -3.29 -13.68
CA PHE A 71 17.60 -2.12 -14.14
C PHE A 71 17.63 -0.95 -13.13
N ARG A 72 18.75 -0.70 -12.48
CA ARG A 72 18.89 0.36 -11.45
C ARG A 72 18.47 1.77 -11.92
N SER A 73 18.83 2.14 -13.16
CA SER A 73 18.49 3.47 -13.71
C SER A 73 16.99 3.67 -13.85
N TYR A 74 16.26 2.64 -14.31
CA TYR A 74 14.81 2.69 -14.42
C TYR A 74 14.13 2.72 -13.06
N THR A 75 14.69 2.05 -12.07
CA THR A 75 14.16 2.05 -10.70
C THR A 75 14.21 3.45 -10.10
N LYS A 76 15.29 4.22 -10.33
CA LYS A 76 15.41 5.60 -9.86
C LYS A 76 14.33 6.49 -10.49
N ALA A 77 14.16 6.43 -11.81
CA ALA A 77 13.13 7.19 -12.52
C ALA A 77 11.70 6.81 -12.07
N CYS A 78 11.42 5.53 -11.87
CA CYS A 78 10.12 5.08 -11.36
C CYS A 78 9.85 5.59 -9.94
N ARG A 79 10.87 5.60 -9.07
CA ARG A 79 10.77 6.13 -7.71
C ARG A 79 10.49 7.62 -7.72
N GLN A 80 11.19 8.39 -8.55
CA GLN A 80 10.98 9.82 -8.68
C GLN A 80 9.54 10.16 -9.09
N VAL A 81 9.00 9.48 -10.10
CA VAL A 81 7.60 9.65 -10.51
C VAL A 81 6.63 9.29 -9.40
N ALA A 82 6.89 8.19 -8.66
CA ALA A 82 6.04 7.78 -7.55
C ALA A 82 6.10 8.78 -6.38
N SER A 83 7.28 9.34 -6.06
CA SER A 83 7.44 10.38 -5.03
C SER A 83 6.71 11.67 -5.40
N GLN A 84 6.83 12.11 -6.65
CA GLN A 84 6.11 13.29 -7.15
C GLN A 84 4.59 13.08 -7.08
N TYR A 85 4.11 11.91 -7.49
CA TYR A 85 2.69 11.58 -7.38
C TYR A 85 2.20 11.63 -5.93
N LEU A 86 2.95 10.98 -5.02
CA LEU A 86 2.61 10.96 -3.60
C LEU A 86 2.58 12.37 -3.02
N GLY A 87 3.64 13.17 -3.26
CA GLY A 87 3.71 14.55 -2.78
C GLY A 87 2.54 15.39 -3.27
N ASN A 88 2.23 15.34 -4.57
CA ASN A 88 1.08 16.03 -5.15
C ASN A 88 -0.26 15.55 -4.55
N ALA A 89 -0.40 14.25 -4.29
CA ALA A 89 -1.61 13.72 -3.69
C ALA A 89 -1.80 14.19 -2.24
N VAL A 90 -0.70 14.33 -1.49
CA VAL A 90 -0.70 14.82 -0.10
C VAL A 90 -0.98 16.33 -0.04
N LEU A 91 -0.46 17.13 -0.98
CA LEU A 91 -0.72 18.58 -1.05
C LEU A 91 -2.22 18.92 -1.09
N ASN A 92 -3.06 18.04 -1.63
CA ASN A 92 -4.51 18.25 -1.66
C ASN A 92 -5.16 18.31 -0.26
N TYR A 93 -4.45 17.85 0.77
CA TYR A 93 -4.92 17.86 2.17
C TYR A 93 -4.34 19.02 2.97
N PHE A 94 -3.47 19.83 2.38
CA PHE A 94 -2.84 20.93 3.08
C PHE A 94 -3.83 22.05 3.35
N LYS A 95 -3.71 22.61 4.56
CA LYS A 95 -4.52 23.74 5.03
C LYS A 95 -3.64 25.00 5.10
N PRO A 96 -4.10 26.14 4.56
CA PRO A 96 -3.34 27.39 4.65
C PRO A 96 -3.28 27.90 6.10
N GLY A 97 -2.18 28.60 6.45
CA GLY A 97 -2.05 29.34 7.69
C GLY A 97 -1.65 28.55 8.95
N LYS A 98 -1.34 27.25 8.82
CA LYS A 98 -0.80 26.40 9.91
C LYS A 98 0.23 25.43 9.35
N PRO A 99 1.21 24.97 10.15
CA PRO A 99 2.05 23.88 9.71
C PRO A 99 1.19 22.63 9.43
N ASN A 100 1.44 22.01 8.28
CA ASN A 100 0.71 20.83 7.88
C ASN A 100 1.36 19.59 8.46
N VAL A 101 0.65 18.88 9.32
CA VAL A 101 1.13 17.66 9.98
C VAL A 101 0.72 16.43 9.18
N ILE A 102 1.67 15.57 8.85
CA ILE A 102 1.47 14.30 8.16
C ILE A 102 1.89 13.17 9.10
N ASN A 103 0.96 12.34 9.49
CA ASN A 103 1.26 11.15 10.28
C ASN A 103 1.52 9.95 9.37
N LEU A 104 2.67 9.31 9.55
CA LEU A 104 3.01 8.03 8.92
C LEU A 104 2.80 6.90 9.92
N LEU A 105 1.80 6.10 9.68
CA LEU A 105 1.34 4.99 10.51
C LEU A 105 1.61 3.65 9.82
N SER A 106 1.63 2.57 10.55
CA SER A 106 1.57 1.20 10.01
C SER A 106 1.04 0.23 11.03
N THR A 107 0.38 -0.82 10.59
CA THR A 107 -0.08 -1.89 11.48
C THR A 107 1.08 -2.76 11.96
N ASP A 108 2.11 -2.94 11.13
CA ASP A 108 3.28 -3.78 11.42
C ASP A 108 4.60 -3.02 11.27
N THR A 109 5.68 -3.62 11.72
CA THR A 109 7.05 -3.07 11.60
C THR A 109 7.61 -3.27 10.20
N GLY A 110 8.61 -2.46 9.82
CA GLY A 110 9.35 -2.63 8.57
C GLY A 110 8.52 -2.43 7.30
N THR A 111 7.39 -1.74 7.35
CA THR A 111 6.56 -1.42 6.17
C THR A 111 7.18 -0.37 5.25
N GLY A 112 8.23 0.32 5.71
CA GLY A 112 8.96 1.34 4.97
C GLY A 112 8.47 2.77 5.20
N LYS A 113 7.94 3.07 6.38
CA LYS A 113 7.53 4.43 6.79
C LYS A 113 8.67 5.42 6.69
N SER A 114 9.83 5.12 7.29
CA SER A 114 11.01 6.00 7.27
C SER A 114 11.44 6.34 5.85
N PHE A 115 11.47 5.33 4.98
CA PHE A 115 11.79 5.53 3.57
C PHE A 115 10.77 6.47 2.88
N LEU A 116 9.48 6.28 3.17
CA LEU A 116 8.42 7.12 2.61
C LEU A 116 8.49 8.55 3.15
N GLY A 117 8.79 8.72 4.44
CA GLY A 117 9.01 10.01 5.09
C GLY A 117 10.15 10.80 4.42
N GLU A 118 11.27 10.14 4.16
CA GLU A 118 12.41 10.76 3.44
C GLU A 118 12.05 11.15 2.00
N GLN A 119 11.25 10.32 1.30
CA GLN A 119 10.81 10.66 -0.05
C GLN A 119 9.88 11.88 -0.07
N LEU A 120 8.96 11.96 0.89
CA LEU A 120 8.08 13.12 1.05
C LEU A 120 8.85 14.38 1.43
N LYS A 121 9.79 14.26 2.38
CA LYS A 121 10.67 15.36 2.79
C LYS A 121 11.43 15.92 1.59
N THR A 122 12.14 15.06 0.86
CA THR A 122 12.91 15.46 -0.33
C THR A 122 12.02 16.17 -1.35
N TYR A 123 10.83 15.63 -1.61
CA TYR A 123 9.90 16.22 -2.57
C TYR A 123 9.42 17.63 -2.13
N PHE A 124 9.04 17.79 -0.86
CA PHE A 124 8.55 19.07 -0.36
C PHE A 124 9.67 20.11 -0.26
N GLU A 125 10.89 19.72 0.08
CA GLU A 125 12.07 20.60 0.04
C GLU A 125 12.41 21.04 -1.39
N GLU A 126 12.28 20.14 -2.39
CA GLU A 126 12.47 20.48 -3.81
C GLU A 126 11.48 21.54 -4.31
N ILE A 127 10.28 21.61 -3.76
CA ILE A 127 9.29 22.67 -4.10
C ILE A 127 9.39 23.91 -3.21
N GLY A 128 10.39 23.97 -2.31
CA GLY A 128 10.70 25.15 -1.50
C GLY A 128 9.95 25.23 -0.18
N LEU A 129 9.36 24.14 0.32
CA LEU A 129 8.74 24.09 1.64
C LEU A 129 9.76 23.71 2.72
N ASN A 130 9.65 24.33 3.90
CA ASN A 130 10.42 23.94 5.06
C ASN A 130 9.81 22.70 5.72
N VAL A 131 10.53 21.59 5.71
CA VAL A 131 10.03 20.29 6.17
C VAL A 131 10.82 19.80 7.38
N ARG A 132 10.08 19.43 8.42
CA ARG A 132 10.63 18.69 9.56
C ARG A 132 10.16 17.24 9.50
N LEU A 133 11.11 16.32 9.47
CA LEU A 133 10.84 14.88 9.61
C LEU A 133 11.22 14.45 11.02
N VAL A 134 10.24 13.94 11.75
CA VAL A 134 10.40 13.37 13.09
C VAL A 134 10.33 11.85 12.97
N THR A 135 11.45 11.18 13.18
CA THR A 135 11.55 9.72 13.06
C THR A 135 11.53 9.04 14.41
N TYR A 136 10.72 8.00 14.55
CA TYR A 136 10.57 7.26 15.81
C TYR A 136 11.89 6.72 16.36
N HIS A 137 12.85 6.35 15.52
CA HIS A 137 14.11 5.74 15.94
C HIS A 137 15.21 6.75 16.29
N GLN A 138 15.08 8.01 15.88
CA GLN A 138 16.12 9.03 16.00
C GLN A 138 15.70 10.19 16.92
N ASP A 139 14.49 10.69 16.75
CA ASP A 139 14.03 11.92 17.38
C ASP A 139 13.14 11.66 18.61
N PHE A 140 12.55 10.48 18.71
CA PHE A 140 11.80 10.07 19.90
C PHE A 140 12.77 9.64 21.02
N THR A 141 13.45 10.59 21.61
CA THR A 141 14.12 10.42 22.93
C THR A 141 13.10 10.37 24.06
N VAL A 142 11.83 10.51 23.74
CA VAL A 142 10.73 10.55 24.68
C VAL A 142 10.43 9.14 25.18
N GLU A 143 10.47 8.98 26.49
CA GLU A 143 10.00 7.75 27.14
C GLU A 143 8.63 7.37 26.60
N ARG A 144 8.35 6.08 26.44
CA ARG A 144 7.07 5.54 25.94
C ARG A 144 5.85 6.19 26.60
N LYS A 145 5.96 6.56 27.88
CA LYS A 145 4.93 7.26 28.65
C LYS A 145 4.59 8.63 28.04
N ASN A 146 5.60 9.42 27.72
CA ASN A 146 5.42 10.76 27.18
C ASN A 146 4.85 10.72 25.75
N TYR A 147 5.25 9.73 24.95
CA TYR A 147 4.65 9.49 23.65
C TYR A 147 3.14 9.20 23.74
N LEU A 148 2.72 8.36 24.69
CA LEU A 148 1.31 8.04 24.89
C LEU A 148 0.48 9.22 25.37
N LEU A 149 1.12 10.18 26.06
CA LEU A 149 0.49 11.39 26.59
C LEU A 149 0.59 12.58 25.63
N ALA A 150 1.36 12.46 24.54
CA ALA A 150 1.52 13.54 23.57
C ALA A 150 0.18 13.91 22.92
N GLN A 151 -0.11 15.20 22.89
CA GLN A 151 -1.35 15.74 22.34
C GLN A 151 -1.15 16.58 21.08
N SER A 152 0.08 17.05 20.84
CA SER A 152 0.42 17.85 19.69
C SER A 152 1.77 17.44 19.11
N HIS A 153 1.96 17.71 17.80
CA HIS A 153 3.27 17.55 17.14
C HIS A 153 4.40 18.32 17.84
N LYS A 154 4.06 19.40 18.56
CA LYS A 154 5.02 20.20 19.33
C LYS A 154 5.67 19.42 20.46
N ASP A 155 5.01 18.40 20.97
CA ASP A 155 5.53 17.57 22.07
C ASP A 155 6.75 16.73 21.64
N PHE A 156 6.93 16.54 20.33
CA PHE A 156 8.07 15.81 19.74
C PHE A 156 9.28 16.69 19.41
N ILE A 157 9.16 18.02 19.62
CA ILE A 157 10.27 18.92 19.39
C ILE A 157 11.28 18.77 20.52
N PRO A 158 12.56 18.43 20.23
CA PRO A 158 13.58 18.28 21.24
C PRO A 158 13.75 19.56 22.09
N VAL A 159 14.11 19.39 23.37
CA VAL A 159 14.24 20.50 24.32
C VAL A 159 15.28 21.54 23.87
N TRP A 160 16.34 21.11 23.16
CA TRP A 160 17.39 22.00 22.64
C TRP A 160 16.93 22.89 21.47
N ASP A 161 15.81 22.56 20.81
CA ASP A 161 15.18 23.39 19.78
C ASP A 161 14.08 24.29 20.37
N ARG A 162 14.00 24.37 21.71
CA ARG A 162 13.05 25.27 22.38
C ARG A 162 13.75 26.56 22.75
N LYS A 163 13.03 27.67 22.61
CA LYS A 163 13.48 28.97 23.11
C LYS A 163 13.69 28.94 24.64
N PRO A 164 14.50 29.86 25.20
CA PRO A 164 14.68 30.00 26.65
C PRO A 164 13.36 30.09 27.44
N ASP A 165 12.31 30.58 26.82
CA ASP A 165 10.96 30.70 27.39
C ASP A 165 10.16 29.38 27.38
N GLY A 166 10.77 28.27 26.98
CA GLY A 166 10.12 26.94 26.93
C GLY A 166 9.20 26.70 25.75
N GLU A 167 8.93 27.74 24.95
CA GLU A 167 8.18 27.57 23.70
C GLU A 167 9.06 26.93 22.62
N PRO A 168 8.52 25.97 21.87
CA PRO A 168 9.25 25.42 20.74
C PRO A 168 9.53 26.55 19.74
N GLU A 169 10.73 26.59 19.17
CA GLU A 169 11.06 27.49 18.05
C GLU A 169 10.31 27.07 16.78
N THR A 170 8.98 26.94 16.95
CA THR A 170 8.03 26.55 15.91
C THR A 170 7.51 27.82 15.23
N GLY A 171 7.67 27.90 13.96
CA GLY A 171 7.13 29.00 13.16
C GLY A 171 7.79 29.10 11.79
N ARG A 172 8.73 28.19 11.50
CA ARG A 172 9.42 28.14 10.22
C ARG A 172 9.07 26.91 9.38
N GLU A 173 8.49 25.88 10.00
CA GLU A 173 8.12 24.68 9.28
C GLU A 173 6.74 24.83 8.63
N ASP A 174 6.70 24.60 7.30
CA ASP A 174 5.46 24.52 6.54
C ASP A 174 4.82 23.13 6.68
N VAL A 175 5.66 22.11 6.83
CA VAL A 175 5.25 20.70 6.89
C VAL A 175 6.02 19.96 8.00
N VAL A 176 5.28 19.23 8.81
CA VAL A 176 5.84 18.32 9.82
C VAL A 176 5.41 16.90 9.50
N ILE A 177 6.37 16.02 9.21
CA ILE A 177 6.13 14.60 8.95
C ILE A 177 6.51 13.83 10.21
N ILE A 178 5.58 13.07 10.76
CA ILE A 178 5.80 12.28 11.99
C ILE A 178 5.72 10.80 11.65
N GLU A 179 6.81 10.09 11.84
CA GLU A 179 6.84 8.63 11.77
C GLU A 179 6.49 8.03 13.12
N HIS A 180 5.31 7.45 13.23
CA HIS A 180 4.87 6.77 14.44
C HIS A 180 5.42 5.33 14.55
N PRO A 181 5.54 4.78 15.78
CA PRO A 181 5.79 3.35 15.96
C PRO A 181 4.68 2.53 15.30
N SER A 182 4.89 1.21 15.19
CA SER A 182 3.85 0.34 14.63
C SER A 182 2.65 0.29 15.60
N LEU A 183 1.44 0.32 15.06
CA LEU A 183 0.20 0.26 15.82
C LEU A 183 0.05 -1.03 16.63
N SER A 184 0.73 -2.11 16.21
CA SER A 184 0.80 -3.36 16.96
C SER A 184 1.58 -3.24 18.28
N THR A 185 2.53 -2.30 18.34
CA THR A 185 3.38 -2.09 19.52
C THR A 185 2.96 -0.92 20.37
N CYS A 186 2.37 0.11 19.78
CA CYS A 186 2.00 1.33 20.46
C CYS A 186 0.78 2.00 19.81
N THR A 187 -0.14 2.49 20.63
CA THR A 187 -1.29 3.27 20.15
C THR A 187 -0.90 4.72 19.97
N VAL A 188 -1.46 5.37 18.96
CA VAL A 188 -1.30 6.81 18.73
C VAL A 188 -2.42 7.56 19.45
N SER A 189 -2.11 8.72 20.02
CA SER A 189 -3.09 9.58 20.69
C SER A 189 -4.14 10.08 19.68
N LYS A 190 -5.39 10.13 20.12
CA LYS A 190 -6.50 10.70 19.35
C LYS A 190 -6.22 12.14 18.93
N ALA A 191 -5.63 12.94 19.83
CA ALA A 191 -5.31 14.34 19.55
C ALA A 191 -4.32 14.49 18.38
N LEU A 192 -3.28 13.65 18.33
CA LEU A 192 -2.31 13.65 17.23
C LEU A 192 -2.93 13.23 15.90
N LEU A 193 -3.85 12.26 15.91
CA LEU A 193 -4.55 11.83 14.70
C LEU A 193 -5.48 12.93 14.16
N GLN A 194 -6.09 13.72 15.05
CA GLN A 194 -7.00 14.81 14.68
C GLN A 194 -6.30 16.11 14.33
N GLU A 195 -5.10 16.35 14.88
CA GLU A 195 -4.28 17.51 14.53
C GLU A 195 -3.74 17.42 13.10
N ALA A 196 -3.51 16.22 12.59
CA ALA A 196 -2.93 16.00 11.28
C ALA A 196 -3.78 16.57 10.14
N SER A 197 -3.13 16.97 9.07
CA SER A 197 -3.78 17.26 7.78
C SER A 197 -4.20 15.98 7.09
N VAL A 198 -3.38 14.92 7.22
CA VAL A 198 -3.65 13.58 6.70
C VAL A 198 -2.91 12.51 7.52
N ASN A 199 -3.57 11.40 7.75
CA ASN A 199 -3.00 10.20 8.34
C ASN A 199 -2.76 9.17 7.24
N ILE A 200 -1.52 8.75 7.02
CA ILE A 200 -1.14 7.79 5.99
C ILE A 200 -0.74 6.47 6.64
N VAL A 201 -1.54 5.44 6.42
CA VAL A 201 -1.24 4.07 6.87
C VAL A 201 -0.46 3.34 5.79
N VAL A 202 0.81 3.10 6.04
CA VAL A 202 1.74 2.46 5.11
C VAL A 202 1.67 0.94 5.29
N ALA A 203 1.30 0.23 4.24
CA ALA A 203 1.28 -1.23 4.18
C ALA A 203 2.13 -1.73 3.01
N ARG A 204 2.64 -2.95 3.10
CA ARG A 204 3.34 -3.59 1.97
C ARG A 204 2.33 -4.23 1.03
N ALA A 205 2.49 -4.03 -0.27
CA ALA A 205 1.62 -4.65 -1.28
C ALA A 205 1.69 -6.19 -1.28
N ASN A 206 2.78 -6.78 -0.79
CA ASN A 206 2.97 -8.22 -0.63
C ASN A 206 2.59 -8.74 0.77
N GLN A 207 2.04 -7.90 1.63
CA GLN A 207 1.60 -8.27 2.98
C GLN A 207 0.21 -8.90 2.91
N VAL A 208 0.01 -9.95 3.67
CA VAL A 208 -1.32 -10.49 3.95
C VAL A 208 -1.98 -9.60 4.99
N TRP A 209 -3.16 -9.07 4.68
CA TRP A 209 -3.95 -8.26 5.60
C TRP A 209 -4.71 -9.16 6.57
N LYS A 210 -4.35 -9.08 7.85
CA LYS A 210 -4.90 -9.89 8.93
C LYS A 210 -6.10 -9.18 9.56
N ASP A 211 -6.94 -9.93 10.26
CA ASP A 211 -8.06 -9.35 11.00
C ASP A 211 -7.57 -8.38 12.10
N THR A 212 -6.40 -8.63 12.68
CA THR A 212 -5.74 -7.71 13.62
C THR A 212 -5.37 -6.38 12.96
N ASP A 213 -4.89 -6.40 11.72
CA ASP A 213 -4.56 -5.19 10.97
C ASP A 213 -5.83 -4.37 10.70
N GLN A 214 -6.94 -5.05 10.39
CA GLN A 214 -8.23 -4.41 10.17
C GLN A 214 -8.73 -3.71 11.43
N ILE A 215 -8.69 -4.39 12.58
CA ILE A 215 -9.10 -3.80 13.86
C ILE A 215 -8.27 -2.55 14.18
N LEU A 216 -6.95 -2.60 13.99
CA LEU A 216 -6.08 -1.46 14.23
C LEU A 216 -6.36 -0.29 13.26
N PHE A 217 -6.61 -0.61 12.01
CA PHE A 217 -6.94 0.39 10.98
C PHE A 217 -8.29 1.07 11.26
N ASP A 218 -9.32 0.30 11.62
CA ASP A 218 -10.65 0.82 11.94
C ASP A 218 -10.61 1.69 13.21
N LYS A 219 -9.83 1.29 14.23
CA LYS A 219 -9.59 2.10 15.41
C LYS A 219 -8.95 3.46 15.07
N VAL A 220 -7.96 3.48 14.19
CA VAL A 220 -7.35 4.74 13.73
C VAL A 220 -8.37 5.61 13.01
N ARG A 221 -9.21 5.04 12.15
CA ARG A 221 -10.26 5.78 11.44
C ARG A 221 -11.29 6.38 12.40
N GLU A 222 -11.71 5.61 13.38
CA GLU A 222 -12.64 6.09 14.40
C GLU A 222 -12.04 7.23 15.23
N GLN A 223 -10.79 7.09 15.66
CA GLN A 223 -10.11 8.10 16.47
C GLN A 223 -9.74 9.37 15.68
N ALA A 224 -9.43 9.26 14.41
CA ALA A 224 -9.11 10.40 13.54
C ALA A 224 -10.35 11.30 13.27
N GLY A 225 -11.57 10.74 13.40
CA GLY A 225 -12.80 11.50 13.18
C GLY A 225 -12.91 12.00 11.75
N GLU A 226 -12.93 13.33 11.57
CA GLU A 226 -13.03 13.98 10.25
C GLU A 226 -11.69 14.04 9.49
N THR A 227 -10.57 13.79 10.18
CA THR A 227 -9.25 13.81 9.56
C THR A 227 -9.09 12.63 8.62
N PRO A 228 -8.70 12.87 7.35
CA PRO A 228 -8.59 11.80 6.37
C PRO A 228 -7.53 10.76 6.76
N VAL A 229 -7.94 9.48 6.69
CA VAL A 229 -7.06 8.32 6.87
C VAL A 229 -6.95 7.59 5.54
N MET A 230 -5.74 7.58 4.97
CA MET A 230 -5.45 7.01 3.66
C MET A 230 -4.48 5.85 3.77
N LEU A 231 -4.65 4.84 2.93
CA LEU A 231 -3.68 3.75 2.78
C LEU A 231 -2.64 4.10 1.72
N TYR A 232 -1.42 3.65 1.94
CA TYR A 232 -0.34 3.76 0.97
C TYR A 232 0.36 2.41 0.81
N LEU A 233 0.46 1.92 -0.43
CA LEU A 233 1.05 0.62 -0.73
C LEU A 233 2.54 0.75 -1.04
N ASN A 234 3.40 0.30 -0.14
CA ASN A 234 4.83 0.21 -0.39
C ASN A 234 5.19 -1.17 -0.99
N MET A 235 6.32 -1.26 -1.67
CA MET A 235 6.82 -2.47 -2.35
C MET A 235 5.80 -3.05 -3.35
N ALA A 236 5.05 -2.19 -4.00
CA ALA A 236 4.06 -2.57 -5.00
C ALA A 236 4.72 -3.03 -6.30
N ARG A 237 4.02 -3.87 -7.04
CA ARG A 237 4.39 -4.19 -8.41
C ARG A 237 4.23 -2.95 -9.28
N ARG A 238 4.99 -2.92 -10.35
CA ARG A 238 5.02 -1.79 -11.29
C ARG A 238 3.63 -1.46 -11.84
N GLU A 239 2.86 -2.46 -12.19
CA GLU A 239 1.51 -2.34 -12.74
C GLU A 239 0.57 -1.60 -11.76
N VAL A 240 0.74 -1.85 -10.48
CA VAL A 240 -0.02 -1.16 -9.42
C VAL A 240 0.38 0.31 -9.31
N VAL A 241 1.67 0.61 -9.39
CA VAL A 241 2.11 2.01 -9.39
C VAL A 241 1.62 2.73 -10.65
N GLU A 242 1.67 2.07 -11.81
CA GLU A 242 1.16 2.61 -13.09
C GLU A 242 -0.35 2.88 -13.08
N SER A 243 -1.12 2.20 -12.23
CA SER A 243 -2.57 2.50 -12.09
C SER A 243 -2.83 3.87 -11.44
N PHE A 244 -1.85 4.43 -10.72
CA PHE A 244 -1.93 5.75 -10.11
C PHE A 244 -1.20 6.82 -10.93
N THR A 245 0.04 6.53 -11.34
CA THR A 245 0.95 7.49 -11.95
C THR A 245 0.88 7.53 -13.47
N GLY A 246 0.16 6.58 -14.08
CA GLY A 246 0.26 6.33 -15.50
C GLY A 246 1.52 5.52 -15.84
N MET A 247 1.83 5.44 -17.13
CA MET A 247 2.94 4.62 -17.62
C MET A 247 4.28 5.07 -17.06
N LEU A 248 4.99 4.16 -16.42
CA LEU A 248 6.34 4.40 -15.88
C LEU A 248 7.46 4.12 -16.91
N PRO A 249 8.63 4.77 -16.81
CA PRO A 249 9.80 4.48 -17.67
C PRO A 249 10.22 3.00 -17.62
N PRO A 250 10.79 2.39 -18.69
CA PRO A 250 11.12 2.99 -19.99
C PRO A 250 9.91 3.06 -20.96
N TYR A 251 9.85 4.12 -21.74
CA TYR A 251 8.78 4.37 -22.71
C TYR A 251 9.07 3.73 -24.09
N THR A 252 9.14 2.41 -24.17
CA THR A 252 9.34 1.72 -25.44
C THR A 252 8.05 1.68 -26.27
N PRO A 253 8.12 1.71 -27.64
CA PRO A 253 6.94 1.73 -28.48
C PRO A 253 6.07 0.48 -28.32
N LEU A 254 6.68 -0.67 -28.13
CA LEU A 254 5.99 -1.95 -27.90
C LEU A 254 5.22 -1.92 -26.57
N ARG A 255 5.83 -1.34 -25.53
CA ARG A 255 5.20 -1.20 -24.23
C ARG A 255 4.06 -0.17 -24.23
N LYS A 256 4.18 0.93 -25.01
CA LYS A 256 3.09 1.88 -25.20
C LYS A 256 1.86 1.21 -25.85
N ARG A 257 2.06 0.27 -26.78
CA ARG A 257 0.97 -0.51 -27.39
C ARG A 257 0.31 -1.44 -26.36
N LEU A 258 1.12 -2.19 -25.60
CA LEU A 258 0.61 -3.09 -24.56
C LEU A 258 -0.14 -2.32 -23.47
N PHE A 259 0.38 -1.19 -23.02
CA PHE A 259 -0.27 -0.36 -22.01
C PHE A 259 -1.64 0.16 -22.48
N ARG A 260 -1.76 0.62 -23.74
CA ARG A 260 -3.04 0.97 -24.34
C ARG A 260 -4.02 -0.21 -24.37
N PHE A 261 -3.54 -1.39 -24.74
CA PHE A 261 -4.38 -2.59 -24.77
C PHE A 261 -4.92 -2.96 -23.38
N TYR A 262 -4.11 -2.85 -22.36
CA TYR A 262 -4.53 -3.05 -20.96
C TYR A 262 -5.57 -2.03 -20.49
N GLN A 263 -5.44 -0.77 -20.87
CA GLN A 263 -6.42 0.26 -20.53
C GLN A 263 -7.78 0.01 -21.19
N PHE A 264 -7.83 -0.47 -22.42
CA PHE A 264 -9.09 -0.80 -23.09
C PHE A 264 -9.86 -1.94 -22.42
N GLY A 265 -9.17 -2.87 -21.76
CA GLY A 265 -9.81 -3.95 -21.00
C GLY A 265 -10.36 -3.54 -19.63
N LEU A 266 -9.88 -2.43 -19.03
CA LEU A 266 -10.24 -1.99 -17.70
C LEU A 266 -11.32 -0.88 -17.66
N THR A 267 -11.56 -0.21 -18.78
CA THR A 267 -12.55 0.89 -18.87
C THR A 267 -13.97 0.44 -19.13
N SER A 268 -14.21 -0.83 -19.41
CA SER A 268 -15.56 -1.38 -19.64
C SER A 268 -16.32 -1.75 -18.37
N SER A 269 -15.74 -1.60 -17.19
CA SER A 269 -16.32 -1.99 -15.90
C SER A 269 -16.76 -0.82 -15.01
N GLY A 270 -17.09 0.31 -15.58
CA GLY A 270 -17.49 1.51 -14.84
C GLY A 270 -18.70 2.21 -15.45
N LYS A 271 -19.86 1.55 -15.42
CA LYS A 271 -21.18 2.18 -15.45
C LYS A 271 -22.04 1.59 -14.36
#